data_1061b7eab9f7a5009a4c108b783d6576
#
_entry.id   1061b7eab9f7a5009a4c108b783d6576
#
_cell.length_a   1.000
_cell.length_b   1.000
_cell.length_c   1.000
_cell.angle_alpha   90.00
_cell.angle_beta   90.00
_cell.angle_gamma   90.00
#
_symmetry.space_group_name_H-M   'P 1'
#
loop_
_entity.id
_entity.type
_entity.pdbx_description
1 polymer ?
#
loop_
_entity_poly.entity_id
_entity_poly.type
_entity_poly.pdbx_seq_one_letter_code
_entity_poly.pdbx_strand_id
1 'polypeptide(L)'
;MPSTARRWVLASRPVGLPKVSDFRLEKAPLPELKDGEVLLETLWLSVDPYMRGRISGIKSYAAPVDVGGVVVGGTVGKVLASKSDLLQPGDIVEAYAGWVSHAVMDAAGLRKLDPAIAPVETALGALGMPGLTAYFGLIDICAPKAGETVVVSGAAGAV
;
A
#
# COMPACT_ATOMS: atom_id res chain seq x y z
N MET A 1 6.72 -12.28 19.80
CA MET A 1 6.69 -11.53 18.54
C MET A 1 6.93 -12.48 17.39
N PRO A 2 6.32 -12.26 16.20
CA PRO A 2 6.59 -13.11 15.04
C PRO A 2 8.05 -12.97 14.61
N SER A 3 8.68 -14.10 14.29
CA SER A 3 10.06 -14.14 13.76
C SER A 3 10.08 -14.27 12.24
N THR A 4 8.92 -14.45 11.61
CA THR A 4 8.78 -14.64 10.16
C THR A 4 7.53 -13.95 9.64
N ALA A 5 7.58 -13.50 8.39
CA ALA A 5 6.44 -12.99 7.63
C ALA A 5 6.08 -13.92 6.47
N ARG A 6 4.79 -13.99 6.14
CA ARG A 6 4.32 -14.48 4.84
C ARG A 6 4.38 -13.30 3.86
N ARG A 7 4.85 -13.57 2.64
CA ARG A 7 4.94 -12.56 1.58
C ARG A 7 4.57 -13.15 0.23
N TRP A 8 3.87 -12.38 -0.57
CA TRP A 8 3.61 -12.71 -1.95
C TRP A 8 4.69 -12.09 -2.83
N VAL A 9 5.38 -12.94 -3.59
CA VAL A 9 6.41 -12.51 -4.54
C VAL A 9 5.94 -12.75 -5.97
N LEU A 10 6.45 -11.95 -6.90
CA LEU A 10 6.24 -12.13 -8.32
C LEU A 10 7.03 -13.37 -8.77
N ALA A 11 6.35 -14.45 -9.14
CA ALA A 11 6.98 -15.69 -9.60
C ALA A 11 7.33 -15.63 -11.09
N SER A 12 6.48 -14.99 -11.90
CA SER A 12 6.70 -14.75 -13.32
C SER A 12 5.98 -13.48 -13.76
N ARG A 13 6.41 -12.89 -14.86
CA ARG A 13 5.71 -11.73 -15.43
C ARG A 13 4.44 -12.16 -16.13
N PRO A 14 3.27 -11.60 -15.79
CA PRO A 14 2.01 -11.96 -16.42
C PRO A 14 1.99 -11.64 -17.91
N VAL A 15 1.55 -12.60 -18.72
CA VAL A 15 1.24 -12.42 -20.14
C VAL A 15 -0.30 -12.40 -20.26
N GLY A 16 -0.86 -11.28 -20.70
CA GLY A 16 -2.32 -11.06 -20.65
C GLY A 16 -2.81 -10.77 -19.22
N LEU A 17 -3.91 -11.37 -18.80
CA LEU A 17 -4.41 -11.24 -17.43
C LEU A 17 -3.51 -11.97 -16.45
N PRO A 18 -3.21 -11.39 -15.27
CA PRO A 18 -2.46 -12.06 -14.22
C PRO A 18 -3.16 -13.35 -13.78
N LYS A 19 -2.38 -14.40 -13.55
CA LYS A 19 -2.83 -15.71 -13.06
C LYS A 19 -2.26 -15.94 -11.67
N VAL A 20 -2.90 -16.80 -10.89
CA VAL A 20 -2.41 -17.17 -9.56
C VAL A 20 -0.97 -17.71 -9.63
N SER A 21 -0.62 -18.44 -10.71
CA SER A 21 0.73 -18.96 -10.94
C SER A 21 1.82 -17.89 -11.17
N ASP A 22 1.43 -16.64 -11.47
CA ASP A 22 2.39 -15.54 -11.61
C ASP A 22 2.88 -15.03 -10.24
N PHE A 23 2.29 -15.54 -9.16
CA PHE A 23 2.61 -15.18 -7.79
C PHE A 23 2.98 -16.42 -6.98
N ARG A 24 3.83 -16.26 -5.98
CA ARG A 24 4.20 -17.33 -5.04
C ARG A 24 4.18 -16.80 -3.62
N LEU A 25 3.50 -17.55 -2.74
CA LEU A 25 3.52 -17.27 -1.31
C LEU A 25 4.79 -17.87 -0.70
N GLU A 26 5.55 -17.04 -0.01
CA GLU A 26 6.76 -17.44 0.69
C GLU A 26 6.67 -17.11 2.18
N LYS A 27 7.47 -17.81 2.97
CA LYS A 27 7.77 -17.47 4.37
C LYS A 27 9.20 -17.00 4.46
N ALA A 28 9.42 -15.82 5.03
CA ALA A 28 10.74 -15.23 5.16
C ALA A 28 10.99 -14.78 6.60
N PRO A 29 12.24 -14.83 7.09
CA PRO A 29 12.57 -14.28 8.39
C PRO A 29 12.33 -12.77 8.39
N LEU A 30 11.88 -12.26 9.54
CA LEU A 30 11.86 -10.82 9.79
C LEU A 30 13.24 -10.38 10.27
N PRO A 31 13.75 -9.23 9.79
CA PRO A 31 14.98 -8.67 10.34
C PRO A 31 14.77 -8.22 11.80
N GLU A 32 15.87 -8.12 12.54
CA GLU A 32 15.85 -7.48 13.86
C GLU A 32 15.55 -5.99 13.71
N LEU A 33 14.75 -5.45 14.64
CA LEU A 33 14.48 -4.02 14.70
C LEU A 33 15.75 -3.25 15.04
N LYS A 34 16.03 -2.22 14.27
CA LYS A 34 17.05 -1.21 14.51
C LYS A 34 16.41 0.05 15.13
N ASP A 35 17.23 0.94 15.64
CA ASP A 35 16.79 2.24 16.14
C ASP A 35 16.07 3.02 15.01
N GLY A 36 14.94 3.62 15.34
CA GLY A 36 14.05 4.29 14.40
C GLY A 36 13.03 3.39 13.70
N GLU A 37 13.14 2.06 13.81
CA GLU A 37 12.25 1.12 13.12
C GLU A 37 11.11 0.61 14.00
N VAL A 38 10.06 0.15 13.32
CA VAL A 38 8.89 -0.51 13.92
C VAL A 38 8.59 -1.83 13.22
N LEU A 39 8.04 -2.78 13.97
CA LEU A 39 7.46 -4.01 13.43
C LEU A 39 5.97 -3.80 13.25
N LEU A 40 5.49 -4.02 12.03
CA LEU A 40 4.09 -3.91 11.64
C LEU A 40 3.46 -5.28 11.40
N GLU A 41 2.20 -5.43 11.81
CA GLU A 41 1.26 -6.44 11.32
C GLU A 41 0.33 -5.80 10.30
N THR A 42 0.25 -6.35 9.10
CA THR A 42 -0.67 -5.86 8.05
C THR A 42 -2.10 -6.25 8.40
N LEU A 43 -2.96 -5.27 8.54
CA LEU A 43 -4.40 -5.42 8.76
C LEU A 43 -5.18 -5.35 7.45
N TRP A 44 -4.82 -4.39 6.57
CA TRP A 44 -5.45 -4.14 5.28
C TRP A 44 -4.39 -3.96 4.21
N LEU A 45 -4.70 -4.43 3.01
CA LEU A 45 -3.85 -4.36 1.82
C LEU A 45 -4.67 -3.80 0.66
N SER A 46 -4.13 -2.78 -0.02
CA SER A 46 -4.72 -2.25 -1.25
C SER A 46 -4.35 -3.10 -2.45
N VAL A 47 -5.32 -3.26 -3.37
CA VAL A 47 -5.11 -3.86 -4.69
C VAL A 47 -5.55 -2.83 -5.74
N ASP A 48 -4.57 -2.17 -6.36
CA ASP A 48 -4.79 -1.03 -7.23
C ASP A 48 -4.40 -1.30 -8.69
N PRO A 49 -5.05 -0.67 -9.68
CA PRO A 49 -4.74 -0.86 -11.11
C PRO A 49 -3.28 -0.59 -11.48
N TYR A 50 -2.57 0.35 -10.82
CA TYR A 50 -1.17 0.65 -11.10
C TYR A 50 -0.24 -0.56 -10.88
N MET A 51 -0.61 -1.48 -10.00
CA MET A 51 0.17 -2.69 -9.72
C MET A 51 0.34 -3.56 -10.97
N ARG A 52 -0.64 -3.51 -11.90
CA ARG A 52 -0.52 -4.21 -13.19
C ARG A 52 0.71 -3.75 -13.99
N GLY A 53 0.97 -2.45 -14.03
CA GLY A 53 2.18 -1.88 -14.63
C GLY A 53 3.45 -2.34 -13.91
N ARG A 54 3.42 -2.35 -12.57
CA ARG A 54 4.57 -2.72 -11.73
C ARG A 54 5.01 -4.18 -11.91
N ILE A 55 4.08 -5.10 -12.17
CA ILE A 55 4.38 -6.54 -12.38
C ILE A 55 4.63 -6.91 -13.84
N SER A 56 4.33 -6.04 -14.80
CA SER A 56 4.49 -6.34 -16.24
C SER A 56 5.93 -6.21 -16.76
N GLY A 57 6.79 -5.47 -16.05
CA GLY A 57 8.14 -5.16 -16.49
C GLY A 57 8.23 -4.07 -17.57
N ILE A 58 7.12 -3.42 -17.91
CA ILE A 58 7.09 -2.28 -18.82
C ILE A 58 7.64 -1.07 -18.10
N LYS A 59 8.47 -0.27 -18.79
CA LYS A 59 8.99 1.00 -18.27
C LYS A 59 7.81 1.94 -17.99
N SER A 60 7.73 2.45 -16.77
CA SER A 60 6.69 3.36 -16.30
C SER A 60 7.29 4.42 -15.38
N TYR A 61 6.46 5.27 -14.78
CA TYR A 61 6.88 6.29 -13.79
C TYR A 61 7.55 5.70 -12.55
N ALA A 62 7.37 4.42 -12.29
CA ALA A 62 8.01 3.72 -11.18
C ALA A 62 8.66 2.42 -11.63
N ALA A 63 9.74 2.02 -10.95
CA ALA A 63 10.47 0.79 -11.28
C ALA A 63 9.57 -0.45 -11.18
N PRO A 64 9.67 -1.41 -12.11
CA PRO A 64 8.93 -2.66 -12.03
C PRO A 64 9.37 -3.49 -10.82
N VAL A 65 8.49 -4.37 -10.36
CA VAL A 65 8.84 -5.41 -9.39
C VAL A 65 9.68 -6.46 -10.11
N ASP A 66 10.80 -6.85 -9.51
CA ASP A 66 11.62 -7.93 -10.04
C ASP A 66 10.95 -9.30 -9.82
N VAL A 67 11.24 -10.25 -10.69
CA VAL A 67 10.86 -11.66 -10.44
C VAL A 67 11.57 -12.13 -9.18
N GLY A 68 10.80 -12.69 -8.23
CA GLY A 68 11.25 -13.00 -6.87
C GLY A 68 11.07 -11.86 -5.87
N GLY A 69 10.79 -10.63 -6.33
CA GLY A 69 10.52 -9.48 -5.47
C GLY A 69 9.10 -9.50 -4.89
N VAL A 70 8.94 -8.88 -3.72
CA VAL A 70 7.63 -8.72 -3.08
C VAL A 70 6.73 -7.83 -3.93
N VAL A 71 5.47 -8.23 -4.12
CA VAL A 71 4.48 -7.42 -4.83
C VAL A 71 4.20 -6.16 -4.01
N VAL A 72 4.27 -5.00 -4.67
CA VAL A 72 4.07 -3.70 -4.03
C VAL A 72 2.61 -3.45 -3.70
N GLY A 73 2.35 -2.62 -2.69
CA GLY A 73 1.00 -2.18 -2.34
C GLY A 73 0.99 -1.33 -1.07
N GLY A 74 0.01 -0.43 -1.02
CA GLY A 74 -0.32 0.30 0.20
C GLY A 74 -0.91 -0.64 1.24
N THR A 75 -0.61 -0.39 2.49
CA THR A 75 -1.09 -1.21 3.62
C THR A 75 -1.55 -0.31 4.76
N VAL A 76 -2.51 -0.78 5.54
CA VAL A 76 -2.75 -0.32 6.89
C VAL A 76 -2.25 -1.39 7.83
N GLY A 77 -1.39 -1.02 8.75
CA GLY A 77 -0.78 -1.94 9.69
C GLY A 77 -0.89 -1.46 11.13
N LYS A 78 -0.78 -2.43 12.06
CA LYS A 78 -0.67 -2.18 13.49
C LYS A 78 0.78 -2.33 13.92
N VAL A 79 1.28 -1.37 14.68
CA VAL A 79 2.60 -1.45 15.31
C VAL A 79 2.57 -2.51 16.41
N LEU A 80 3.38 -3.56 16.27
CA LEU A 80 3.56 -4.62 17.26
C LEU A 80 4.72 -4.34 18.22
N ALA A 81 5.78 -3.72 17.70
CA ALA A 81 6.97 -3.32 18.46
C ALA A 81 7.58 -2.07 17.83
N SER A 82 8.25 -1.26 18.65
CA SER A 82 8.89 -0.02 18.23
C SER A 82 10.25 0.15 18.90
N LYS A 83 11.20 0.64 18.11
CA LYS A 83 12.47 1.26 18.56
C LYS A 83 12.55 2.72 18.08
N SER A 84 11.40 3.40 17.98
CA SER A 84 11.28 4.80 17.58
C SER A 84 10.42 5.57 18.59
N ASP A 85 10.73 6.84 18.77
CA ASP A 85 9.94 7.76 19.60
C ASP A 85 8.69 8.28 18.87
N LEU A 86 8.57 8.05 17.55
CA LEU A 86 7.47 8.56 16.72
C LEU A 86 6.22 7.69 16.83
N LEU A 87 6.37 6.39 17.05
CA LEU A 87 5.28 5.42 17.04
C LEU A 87 5.41 4.44 18.21
N GLN A 88 4.27 3.99 18.74
CA GLN A 88 4.20 3.08 19.87
C GLN A 88 3.47 1.78 19.47
N PRO A 89 3.74 0.65 20.18
CA PRO A 89 2.93 -0.56 20.04
C PRO A 89 1.43 -0.26 20.22
N GLY A 90 0.62 -0.74 19.29
CA GLY A 90 -0.82 -0.46 19.24
C GLY A 90 -1.21 0.64 18.25
N ASP A 91 -0.32 1.53 17.85
CA ASP A 91 -0.60 2.54 16.83
C ASP A 91 -1.00 1.89 15.51
N ILE A 92 -1.94 2.54 14.81
CA ILE A 92 -2.33 2.15 13.45
C ILE A 92 -1.68 3.11 12.48
N VAL A 93 -1.09 2.57 11.42
CA VAL A 93 -0.33 3.36 10.44
C VAL A 93 -0.66 2.96 9.01
N GLU A 94 -0.62 3.94 8.12
CA GLU A 94 -0.49 3.70 6.69
C GLU A 94 0.97 3.50 6.33
N ALA A 95 1.24 2.52 5.47
CA ALA A 95 2.57 2.12 5.03
C ALA A 95 2.54 1.64 3.57
N TYR A 96 3.70 1.49 2.98
CA TYR A 96 3.90 0.85 1.67
C TYR A 96 4.69 -0.45 1.85
N ALA A 97 4.18 -1.34 2.70
CA ALA A 97 4.87 -2.58 3.05
C ALA A 97 4.83 -3.64 1.93
N GLY A 98 3.91 -3.48 0.97
CA GLY A 98 3.67 -4.50 -0.06
C GLY A 98 2.84 -5.68 0.45
N TRP A 99 2.79 -6.73 -0.32
CA TRP A 99 1.94 -7.90 -0.03
C TRP A 99 2.61 -8.83 0.99
N VAL A 100 2.64 -8.38 2.24
CA VAL A 100 3.28 -9.08 3.37
C VAL A 100 2.36 -9.10 4.57
N SER A 101 2.49 -10.13 5.41
CA SER A 101 1.75 -10.20 6.67
C SER A 101 2.36 -9.34 7.78
N HIS A 102 3.68 -9.16 7.75
CA HIS A 102 4.44 -8.35 8.70
C HIS A 102 5.61 -7.69 7.99
N ALA A 103 6.01 -6.52 8.45
CA ALA A 103 7.16 -5.79 7.93
C ALA A 103 7.90 -5.05 9.04
N VAL A 104 9.22 -4.94 8.91
CA VAL A 104 10.03 -3.99 9.67
C VAL A 104 10.25 -2.78 8.78
N MET A 105 9.92 -1.58 9.27
CA MET A 105 9.96 -0.34 8.50
C MET A 105 10.44 0.83 9.35
N ASP A 106 11.06 1.81 8.72
CA ASP A 106 11.40 3.09 9.33
C ASP A 106 10.12 3.84 9.73
N ALA A 107 10.01 4.22 10.99
CA ALA A 107 8.85 4.92 11.53
C ALA A 107 8.65 6.31 10.91
N ALA A 108 9.71 6.99 10.48
CA ALA A 108 9.64 8.33 9.90
C ALA A 108 8.90 8.35 8.55
N GLY A 109 8.85 7.23 7.84
CA GLY A 109 8.12 7.10 6.56
C GLY A 109 6.66 6.70 6.70
N LEU A 110 6.14 6.55 7.92
CA LEU A 110 4.79 6.05 8.18
C LEU A 110 3.84 7.17 8.60
N ARG A 111 2.62 7.10 8.11
CA ARG A 111 1.55 8.03 8.51
C ARG A 111 0.69 7.39 9.60
N LYS A 112 0.73 7.93 10.81
CA LYS A 112 -0.16 7.50 11.90
C LYS A 112 -1.61 7.84 11.55
N LEU A 113 -2.50 6.89 11.78
CA LEU A 113 -3.94 7.02 11.56
C LEU A 113 -4.65 7.11 12.91
N ASP A 114 -5.68 7.95 12.97
CA ASP A 114 -6.57 8.05 14.11
C ASP A 114 -7.89 7.32 13.80
N PRO A 115 -8.16 6.17 14.44
CA PRO A 115 -9.40 5.41 14.24
C PRO A 115 -10.68 6.17 14.65
N ALA A 116 -10.54 7.24 15.43
CA ALA A 116 -11.68 8.07 15.83
C ALA A 116 -12.18 9.00 14.70
N ILE A 117 -11.33 9.29 13.71
CA ILE A 117 -11.69 10.18 12.59
C ILE A 117 -12.49 9.41 11.51
N ALA A 118 -12.02 8.20 11.15
CA ALA A 118 -12.66 7.37 10.12
C ALA A 118 -12.22 5.90 10.28
N PRO A 119 -12.94 4.94 9.66
CA PRO A 119 -12.47 3.56 9.53
C PRO A 119 -11.08 3.54 8.86
N VAL A 120 -10.12 2.84 9.47
CA VAL A 120 -8.69 2.92 9.10
C VAL A 120 -8.40 2.46 7.68
N GLU A 121 -9.20 1.54 7.14
CA GLU A 121 -9.09 1.05 5.75
C GLU A 121 -9.36 2.15 4.71
N THR A 122 -10.08 3.23 5.09
CA THR A 122 -10.32 4.39 4.19
C THR A 122 -9.04 5.10 3.82
N ALA A 123 -7.95 4.94 4.59
CA ALA A 123 -6.62 5.44 4.25
C ALA A 123 -6.03 4.80 2.97
N LEU A 124 -6.55 3.64 2.55
CA LEU A 124 -6.17 3.00 1.28
C LEU A 124 -7.12 3.37 0.13
N GLY A 125 -8.15 4.16 0.39
CA GLY A 125 -9.16 4.58 -0.57
C GLY A 125 -9.42 6.08 -0.54
N ALA A 126 -10.63 6.49 -0.10
CA ALA A 126 -11.09 7.88 -0.15
C ALA A 126 -10.22 8.86 0.67
N LEU A 127 -9.58 8.42 1.76
CA LEU A 127 -8.67 9.23 2.58
C LEU A 127 -7.18 8.92 2.32
N GLY A 128 -6.88 8.26 1.21
CA GLY A 128 -5.54 7.89 0.78
C GLY A 128 -5.26 8.31 -0.66
N MET A 129 -4.34 7.59 -1.31
CA MET A 129 -3.89 7.89 -2.67
C MET A 129 -5.03 7.99 -3.71
N PRO A 130 -6.03 7.09 -3.75
CA PRO A 130 -7.13 7.21 -4.70
C PRO A 130 -7.94 8.49 -4.50
N GLY A 131 -8.31 8.81 -3.25
CA GLY A 131 -9.04 10.04 -2.94
C GLY A 131 -8.26 11.31 -3.24
N LEU A 132 -6.95 11.35 -2.94
CA LEU A 132 -6.08 12.48 -3.32
C LEU A 132 -5.99 12.62 -4.84
N THR A 133 -5.89 11.50 -5.57
CA THR A 133 -5.88 11.51 -7.04
C THR A 133 -7.17 12.09 -7.60
N ALA A 134 -8.32 11.67 -7.07
CA ALA A 134 -9.63 12.22 -7.47
C ALA A 134 -9.75 13.71 -7.13
N TYR A 135 -9.33 14.10 -5.93
CA TYR A 135 -9.39 15.49 -5.47
C TYR A 135 -8.57 16.41 -6.37
N PHE A 136 -7.29 16.13 -6.57
CA PHE A 136 -6.43 16.97 -7.41
C PHE A 136 -6.85 16.93 -8.88
N GLY A 137 -7.28 15.76 -9.38
CA GLY A 137 -7.80 15.63 -10.75
C GLY A 137 -9.02 16.52 -10.97
N LEU A 138 -9.96 16.52 -10.04
CA LEU A 138 -11.18 17.32 -10.18
C LEU A 138 -10.94 18.79 -9.85
N ILE A 139 -10.35 19.12 -8.72
CA ILE A 139 -10.28 20.48 -8.22
C ILE A 139 -9.18 21.29 -8.91
N ASP A 140 -7.95 20.74 -9.02
CA ASP A 140 -6.83 21.50 -9.55
C ASP A 140 -6.73 21.45 -11.08
N ILE A 141 -7.05 20.29 -11.68
CA ILE A 141 -6.90 20.10 -13.13
C ILE A 141 -8.19 20.47 -13.86
N CYS A 142 -9.34 19.92 -13.48
CA CYS A 142 -10.62 20.23 -14.13
C CYS A 142 -11.14 21.61 -13.69
N ALA A 143 -10.89 22.02 -12.45
CA ALA A 143 -11.28 23.32 -11.88
C ALA A 143 -12.74 23.69 -12.18
N PRO A 144 -13.75 22.82 -11.85
CA PRO A 144 -15.12 23.01 -12.22
C PRO A 144 -15.72 24.26 -11.58
N LYS A 145 -16.60 24.95 -12.33
CA LYS A 145 -17.28 26.16 -11.88
C LYS A 145 -18.72 25.87 -11.50
N ALA A 146 -19.29 26.72 -10.66
CA ALA A 146 -20.70 26.61 -10.30
C ALA A 146 -21.61 26.60 -11.54
N GLY A 147 -22.51 25.63 -11.62
CA GLY A 147 -23.43 25.43 -12.75
C GLY A 147 -22.89 24.52 -13.87
N GLU A 148 -21.61 24.11 -13.83
CA GLU A 148 -21.08 23.16 -14.81
C GLU A 148 -21.49 21.72 -14.45
N THR A 149 -21.61 20.89 -15.49
CA THR A 149 -21.87 19.45 -15.32
C THR A 149 -20.56 18.68 -15.33
N VAL A 150 -20.33 17.90 -14.28
CA VAL A 150 -19.17 17.00 -14.18
C VAL A 150 -19.62 15.57 -14.55
N VAL A 151 -18.90 14.95 -15.48
CA VAL A 151 -19.11 13.55 -15.87
C VAL A 151 -17.90 12.73 -15.42
N VAL A 152 -18.15 11.69 -14.62
CA VAL A 152 -17.11 10.78 -14.12
C VAL A 152 -17.27 9.43 -14.80
N SER A 153 -16.29 9.06 -15.63
CA SER A 153 -16.21 7.74 -16.25
C SER A 153 -15.70 6.71 -15.24
N GLY A 154 -16.35 5.55 -15.18
CA GLY A 154 -15.92 4.48 -14.27
C GLY A 154 -16.02 4.86 -12.78
N ALA A 155 -17.07 5.58 -12.40
CA ALA A 155 -17.27 6.14 -11.05
C ALA A 155 -17.27 5.12 -9.89
N ALA A 156 -17.33 3.83 -10.18
CA ALA A 156 -17.16 2.74 -9.22
C ALA A 156 -15.75 2.14 -9.26
N GLY A 157 -14.79 2.80 -9.90
CA GLY A 157 -13.37 2.40 -9.97
C GLY A 157 -12.60 2.72 -8.71
N ALA A 158 -11.27 2.58 -8.78
CA ALA A 158 -10.38 2.80 -7.64
C ALA A 158 -10.16 4.31 -7.33
N VAL A 159 -10.38 5.19 -8.30
CA VAL A 159 -10.22 6.65 -8.18
C VAL A 159 -11.56 7.33 -8.42
#